data_4894688e4805f6b234b9c73c4e4c2977
#
_entry.id   4894688e4805f6b234b9c73c4e4c2977
#
_cell.length_a   1.000
_cell.length_b   1.000
_cell.length_c   1.000
_cell.angle_alpha   90.00
_cell.angle_beta   90.00
_cell.angle_gamma   90.00
#
_symmetry.space_group_name_H-M   'P 1'
#
loop_
_entity.id
_entity.type
_entity.pdbx_description
1 polymer ?
#
loop_
_entity_poly.entity_id
_entity_poly.type
_entity_poly.pdbx_seq_one_letter_code
_entity_poly.pdbx_strand_id
1 'polypeptide(L)'
;MARLLKKNGFDVTKENYINDYGHQVDVLAHSVFWRYEELFGLHDGESLPEGSYPGDYLIPVAVDIKNKDGDKWLTADKAETIPYFKAVAAAAMMELIKASLYKMGIEFDVFTSERKLVESKLVENTIESMKQQGLLYVGTLPKPLGETEEDWVPTEQLLF
;
A
#
# COMPACT_ATOMS: atom_id res chain seq x y z
N MET A 1 -21.73 -12.77 2.39
CA MET A 1 -22.19 -13.06 0.99
C MET A 1 -21.52 -14.30 0.41
N ALA A 2 -20.19 -14.38 0.26
CA ALA A 2 -19.48 -15.53 -0.35
C ALA A 2 -19.86 -16.92 0.21
N ARG A 3 -19.95 -17.04 1.55
CA ARG A 3 -20.38 -18.31 2.19
C ARG A 3 -21.81 -18.74 1.82
N LEU A 4 -22.72 -17.77 1.69
CA LEU A 4 -24.12 -18.06 1.27
C LEU A 4 -24.17 -18.51 -0.18
N LEU A 5 -23.42 -17.88 -1.06
CA LEU A 5 -23.32 -18.28 -2.47
C LEU A 5 -22.74 -19.68 -2.60
N LYS A 6 -21.60 -19.97 -1.92
CA LYS A 6 -21.02 -21.33 -1.90
C LYS A 6 -22.03 -22.37 -1.41
N LYS A 7 -22.79 -22.06 -0.36
CA LYS A 7 -23.82 -22.99 0.18
C LYS A 7 -24.96 -23.24 -0.79
N ASN A 8 -25.24 -22.30 -1.68
CA ASN A 8 -26.22 -22.44 -2.74
C ASN A 8 -25.66 -23.04 -4.05
N GLY A 9 -24.43 -23.58 -4.01
CA GLY A 9 -23.85 -24.31 -5.15
C GLY A 9 -23.12 -23.42 -6.16
N PHE A 10 -22.92 -22.13 -5.88
CA PHE A 10 -22.13 -21.27 -6.74
C PHE A 10 -20.63 -21.54 -6.54
N ASP A 11 -19.87 -21.51 -7.63
CA ASP A 11 -18.43 -21.39 -7.57
C ASP A 11 -18.06 -19.94 -7.20
N VAL A 12 -17.31 -19.78 -6.11
CA VAL A 12 -17.02 -18.44 -5.54
C VAL A 12 -15.55 -18.31 -5.24
N THR A 13 -14.91 -17.39 -5.92
CA THR A 13 -13.54 -16.92 -5.63
C THR A 13 -13.61 -15.63 -4.83
N LYS A 14 -12.86 -15.57 -3.75
CA LYS A 14 -12.73 -14.36 -2.92
C LYS A 14 -11.38 -13.73 -3.21
N GLU A 15 -11.39 -12.51 -3.69
CA GLU A 15 -10.20 -11.75 -4.05
C GLU A 15 -10.01 -10.56 -3.11
N ASN A 16 -8.76 -10.30 -2.74
CA ASN A 16 -8.33 -9.09 -2.04
C ASN A 16 -7.36 -8.31 -2.92
N TYR A 17 -7.67 -7.04 -3.13
CA TYR A 17 -6.78 -6.12 -3.81
C TYR A 17 -5.77 -5.54 -2.81
N ILE A 18 -4.48 -5.65 -3.13
CA ILE A 18 -3.39 -5.16 -2.30
C ILE A 18 -2.94 -3.81 -2.83
N ASN A 19 -3.08 -2.77 -2.01
CA ASN A 19 -2.52 -1.45 -2.28
C ASN A 19 -1.03 -1.45 -1.90
N ASP A 20 -0.18 -2.01 -2.75
CA ASP A 20 1.28 -2.12 -2.57
C ASP A 20 2.06 -1.22 -3.54
N TYR A 21 1.42 -0.18 -4.06
CA TYR A 21 1.99 0.79 -4.98
C TYR A 21 1.64 2.23 -4.55
N GLY A 22 2.46 3.20 -4.98
CA GLY A 22 2.21 4.62 -4.72
C GLY A 22 2.76 5.14 -3.39
N HIS A 23 2.42 6.39 -3.09
CA HIS A 23 3.02 7.19 -2.01
C HIS A 23 2.83 6.60 -0.60
N GLN A 24 1.70 5.96 -0.32
CA GLN A 24 1.45 5.40 1.01
C GLN A 24 2.45 4.31 1.40
N VAL A 25 2.90 3.51 0.42
CA VAL A 25 3.90 2.47 0.67
C VAL A 25 5.30 3.07 0.86
N ASP A 26 5.58 4.22 0.24
CA ASP A 26 6.82 4.96 0.48
C ASP A 26 6.84 5.53 1.90
N VAL A 27 5.74 6.12 2.37
CA VAL A 27 5.59 6.56 3.78
C VAL A 27 5.79 5.41 4.75
N LEU A 28 5.22 4.23 4.46
CA LEU A 28 5.40 3.03 5.27
C LEU A 28 6.88 2.62 5.35
N ALA A 29 7.59 2.61 4.22
CA ALA A 29 9.01 2.29 4.16
C ALA A 29 9.85 3.25 5.02
N HIS A 30 9.62 4.55 4.89
CA HIS A 30 10.29 5.56 5.70
C HIS A 30 9.99 5.41 7.20
N SER A 31 8.76 5.05 7.56
CA SER A 31 8.38 4.83 8.96
C SER A 31 9.10 3.62 9.56
N VAL A 32 9.24 2.52 8.80
CA VAL A 32 10.00 1.35 9.26
C VAL A 32 11.50 1.66 9.31
N PHE A 33 12.03 2.44 8.37
CA PHE A 33 13.43 2.85 8.37
C PHE A 33 13.74 3.73 9.58
N TRP A 34 12.87 4.70 9.93
CA TRP A 34 13.00 5.47 11.16
C TRP A 34 13.05 4.58 12.41
N ARG A 35 12.12 3.62 12.53
CA ARG A 35 12.12 2.65 13.64
C ARG A 35 13.40 1.80 13.67
N TYR A 36 13.96 1.49 12.52
CA TYR A 36 15.24 0.79 12.44
C TYR A 36 16.40 1.67 12.95
N GLU A 37 16.45 2.95 12.58
CA GLU A 37 17.46 3.91 13.07
C GLU A 37 17.36 4.11 14.58
N GLU A 38 16.16 4.19 15.17
CA GLU A 38 15.92 4.24 16.62
C GLU A 38 16.58 3.07 17.36
N LEU A 39 16.59 1.87 16.80
CA LEU A 39 17.22 0.69 17.40
C LEU A 39 18.75 0.81 17.54
N PHE A 40 19.35 1.76 16.86
CA PHE A 40 20.79 2.08 16.95
C PHE A 40 21.07 3.37 17.75
N GLY A 41 20.05 3.92 18.43
CA GLY A 41 20.18 5.11 19.25
C GLY A 41 20.23 6.42 18.42
N LEU A 42 19.80 6.35 17.17
CA LEU A 42 19.53 7.55 16.38
C LEU A 42 18.14 8.07 16.74
N HIS A 43 17.91 9.38 16.59
CA HIS A 43 16.62 10.03 16.93
C HIS A 43 16.23 9.99 18.41
N ASP A 44 17.20 9.87 19.33
CA ASP A 44 16.92 9.84 20.75
C ASP A 44 16.22 11.11 21.23
N GLY A 45 15.00 10.95 21.75
CA GLY A 45 14.14 12.07 22.18
C GLY A 45 13.39 12.77 21.04
N GLU A 46 13.53 12.35 19.80
CA GLU A 46 12.78 12.88 18.66
C GLU A 46 11.44 12.15 18.48
N SER A 47 10.47 12.86 17.95
CA SER A 47 9.20 12.26 17.54
C SER A 47 9.26 11.80 16.09
N LEU A 48 8.51 10.75 15.78
CA LEU A 48 8.32 10.31 14.38
C LEU A 48 7.89 11.50 13.50
N PRO A 49 8.43 11.66 12.28
CA PRO A 49 8.04 12.73 11.38
C PRO A 49 6.54 12.78 11.12
N GLU A 50 5.99 13.98 10.99
CA GLU A 50 4.58 14.17 10.67
C GLU A 50 4.20 13.42 9.37
N GLY A 51 3.03 12.81 9.37
CA GLY A 51 2.54 12.00 8.25
C GLY A 51 3.07 10.56 8.22
N SER A 52 4.00 10.20 9.12
CA SER A 52 4.47 8.81 9.25
C SER A 52 3.43 7.89 9.91
N TYR A 53 3.57 6.58 9.69
CA TYR A 53 2.79 5.58 10.39
C TYR A 53 3.29 5.42 11.83
N PRO A 54 2.51 5.80 12.86
CA PRO A 54 3.00 5.85 14.24
C PRO A 54 2.91 4.51 14.98
N GLY A 55 2.32 3.48 14.37
CA GLY A 55 1.98 2.24 15.07
C GLY A 55 3.17 1.40 15.50
N ASP A 56 3.10 0.87 16.74
CA ASP A 56 4.14 0.01 17.30
C ASP A 56 4.31 -1.32 16.54
N TYR A 57 3.36 -1.69 15.71
CA TYR A 57 3.43 -2.87 14.84
C TYR A 57 4.58 -2.80 13.81
N LEU A 58 5.17 -1.64 13.60
CA LEU A 58 6.35 -1.47 12.75
C LEU A 58 7.66 -1.81 13.46
N ILE A 59 7.69 -1.75 14.80
CA ILE A 59 8.89 -2.04 15.59
C ILE A 59 9.39 -3.47 15.37
N PRO A 60 8.55 -4.52 15.42
CA PRO A 60 9.01 -5.88 15.12
C PRO A 60 9.63 -6.01 13.73
N VAL A 61 9.10 -5.32 12.74
CA VAL A 61 9.64 -5.34 11.36
C VAL A 61 11.05 -4.74 11.33
N ALA A 62 11.26 -3.62 12.02
CA ALA A 62 12.57 -2.99 12.14
C ALA A 62 13.56 -3.89 12.89
N VAL A 63 13.10 -4.56 13.97
CA VAL A 63 13.91 -5.53 14.72
C VAL A 63 14.33 -6.71 13.83
N ASP A 64 13.44 -7.25 13.03
CA ASP A 64 13.74 -8.35 12.11
C ASP A 64 14.80 -7.94 11.08
N ILE A 65 14.70 -6.72 10.54
CA ILE A 65 15.70 -6.17 9.62
C ILE A 65 17.05 -6.04 10.33
N LYS A 66 17.07 -5.47 11.54
CA LYS A 66 18.31 -5.36 12.35
C LYS A 66 18.95 -6.73 12.64
N ASN A 67 18.14 -7.71 13.01
CA ASN A 67 18.63 -9.06 13.31
C ASN A 67 19.23 -9.75 12.07
N LYS A 68 18.67 -9.50 10.90
CA LYS A 68 19.10 -10.08 9.64
C LYS A 68 20.31 -9.38 9.02
N ASP A 69 20.29 -8.06 9.00
CA ASP A 69 21.19 -7.25 8.18
C ASP A 69 22.19 -6.41 9.03
N GLY A 70 22.04 -6.40 10.37
CA GLY A 70 22.87 -5.61 11.28
C GLY A 70 22.64 -4.11 11.07
N ASP A 71 23.72 -3.36 10.97
CA ASP A 71 23.77 -1.90 10.77
C ASP A 71 23.93 -1.49 9.30
N LYS A 72 23.89 -2.43 8.38
CA LYS A 72 24.15 -2.27 6.94
C LYS A 72 23.42 -1.05 6.36
N TRP A 73 22.16 -0.87 6.73
CA TRP A 73 21.30 0.13 6.12
C TRP A 73 21.47 1.54 6.67
N LEU A 74 22.28 1.72 7.74
CA LEU A 74 22.61 3.06 8.26
C LEU A 74 23.54 3.83 7.33
N THR A 75 24.38 3.12 6.56
CA THR A 75 25.40 3.70 5.69
C THR A 75 25.18 3.43 4.20
N ALA A 76 24.18 2.61 3.86
CA ALA A 76 23.85 2.29 2.49
C ALA A 76 23.20 3.48 1.75
N ASP A 77 23.29 3.47 0.42
CA ASP A 77 22.62 4.48 -0.40
C ASP A 77 21.09 4.40 -0.19
N LYS A 78 20.47 5.58 -0.04
CA LYS A 78 19.00 5.67 0.09
C LYS A 78 18.26 5.11 -1.13
N ALA A 79 18.88 5.14 -2.31
CA ALA A 79 18.33 4.54 -3.52
C ALA A 79 18.20 3.02 -3.43
N GLU A 80 18.99 2.36 -2.59
CA GLU A 80 18.89 0.92 -2.31
C GLU A 80 18.07 0.66 -1.04
N THR A 81 18.25 1.49 -0.02
CA THR A 81 17.63 1.34 1.29
C THR A 81 16.11 1.40 1.21
N ILE A 82 15.54 2.47 0.62
CA ILE A 82 14.09 2.65 0.62
C ILE A 82 13.34 1.57 -0.15
N PRO A 83 13.77 1.14 -1.34
CA PRO A 83 13.13 0.00 -2.02
C PRO A 83 13.17 -1.31 -1.22
N TYR A 84 14.26 -1.57 -0.49
CA TYR A 84 14.36 -2.74 0.37
C TYR A 84 13.35 -2.66 1.54
N PHE A 85 13.33 -1.54 2.27
CA PHE A 85 12.39 -1.32 3.37
C PHE A 85 10.94 -1.36 2.89
N LYS A 86 10.66 -0.80 1.71
CA LYS A 86 9.35 -0.86 1.06
C LYS A 86 8.88 -2.30 0.85
N ALA A 87 9.74 -3.15 0.29
CA ALA A 87 9.41 -4.55 0.03
C ALA A 87 9.17 -5.33 1.33
N VAL A 88 10.05 -5.16 2.33
CA VAL A 88 9.96 -5.87 3.62
C VAL A 88 8.74 -5.39 4.41
N ALA A 89 8.51 -4.09 4.48
CA ALA A 89 7.37 -3.51 5.19
C ALA A 89 6.04 -3.94 4.58
N ALA A 90 5.90 -3.87 3.25
CA ALA A 90 4.69 -4.31 2.55
C ALA A 90 4.39 -5.80 2.81
N ALA A 91 5.42 -6.66 2.74
CA ALA A 91 5.26 -8.09 3.02
C ALA A 91 4.84 -8.34 4.47
N ALA A 92 5.47 -7.69 5.44
CA ALA A 92 5.13 -7.82 6.86
C ALA A 92 3.69 -7.35 7.15
N MET A 93 3.28 -6.22 6.59
CA MET A 93 1.90 -5.74 6.74
C MET A 93 0.88 -6.69 6.13
N MET A 94 1.18 -7.30 4.99
CA MET A 94 0.29 -8.30 4.40
C MET A 94 0.09 -9.53 5.30
N GLU A 95 1.14 -10.01 5.96
CA GLU A 95 1.00 -11.12 6.91
C GLU A 95 0.16 -10.73 8.13
N LEU A 96 0.33 -9.51 8.66
CA LEU A 96 -0.52 -8.99 9.75
C LEU A 96 -1.98 -8.86 9.32
N ILE A 97 -2.24 -8.37 8.11
CA ILE A 97 -3.60 -8.25 7.55
C ILE A 97 -4.23 -9.64 7.41
N LYS A 98 -3.52 -10.60 6.82
CA LYS A 98 -4.00 -11.98 6.67
C LYS A 98 -4.33 -12.62 8.03
N ALA A 99 -3.43 -12.47 9.00
CA ALA A 99 -3.63 -12.99 10.35
C ALA A 99 -4.86 -12.37 11.04
N SER A 100 -5.06 -11.07 10.87
CA SER A 100 -6.21 -10.35 11.44
C SER A 100 -7.52 -10.78 10.77
N LEU A 101 -7.54 -10.90 9.46
CA LEU A 101 -8.69 -11.38 8.69
C LEU A 101 -9.04 -12.83 9.06
N TYR A 102 -8.04 -13.68 9.20
CA TYR A 102 -8.23 -15.07 9.62
C TYR A 102 -8.91 -15.17 10.98
N LYS A 103 -8.51 -14.34 11.97
CA LYS A 103 -9.16 -14.27 13.29
C LYS A 103 -10.63 -13.89 13.21
N MET A 104 -11.02 -13.11 12.19
CA MET A 104 -12.43 -12.77 11.90
C MET A 104 -13.15 -13.83 11.05
N GLY A 105 -12.48 -14.94 10.72
CA GLY A 105 -13.01 -15.97 9.85
C GLY A 105 -13.12 -15.53 8.39
N ILE A 106 -12.29 -14.57 7.95
CA ILE A 106 -12.23 -14.10 6.57
C ILE A 106 -10.95 -14.63 5.93
N GLU A 107 -11.12 -15.39 4.86
CA GLU A 107 -10.03 -15.93 4.05
C GLU A 107 -10.25 -15.53 2.59
N PHE A 108 -9.17 -15.16 1.91
CA PHE A 108 -9.19 -14.87 0.48
C PHE A 108 -8.50 -15.98 -0.30
N ASP A 109 -9.00 -16.25 -1.49
CA ASP A 109 -8.47 -17.25 -2.39
C ASP A 109 -7.39 -16.66 -3.30
N VAL A 110 -7.49 -15.35 -3.60
CA VAL A 110 -6.58 -14.61 -4.47
C VAL A 110 -6.20 -13.28 -3.83
N PHE A 111 -4.93 -12.88 -4.02
CA PHE A 111 -4.41 -11.57 -3.66
C PHE A 111 -3.83 -10.91 -4.91
N THR A 112 -4.45 -9.81 -5.34
CA THR A 112 -4.05 -9.07 -6.54
C THR A 112 -3.25 -7.83 -6.14
N SER A 113 -1.99 -7.78 -6.55
CA SER A 113 -1.06 -6.69 -6.27
C SER A 113 -1.24 -5.56 -7.28
N GLU A 114 -1.48 -4.33 -6.81
CA GLU A 114 -1.53 -3.13 -7.64
C GLU A 114 -0.22 -2.91 -8.40
N ARG A 115 0.91 -3.06 -7.70
CA ARG A 115 2.23 -2.95 -8.29
C ARG A 115 2.39 -3.87 -9.50
N LYS A 116 1.97 -5.14 -9.38
CA LYS A 116 2.06 -6.10 -10.49
C LYS A 116 1.17 -5.70 -11.68
N LEU A 117 0.00 -5.12 -11.43
CA LEU A 117 -0.87 -4.62 -12.49
C LEU A 117 -0.20 -3.46 -13.25
N VAL A 118 0.47 -2.55 -12.56
CA VAL A 118 1.20 -1.44 -13.16
C VAL A 118 2.44 -1.95 -13.92
N GLU A 119 3.29 -2.77 -13.28
CA GLU A 119 4.52 -3.32 -13.87
C GLU A 119 4.24 -4.17 -15.12
N SER A 120 3.11 -4.85 -15.17
CA SER A 120 2.67 -5.63 -16.33
C SER A 120 2.09 -4.79 -17.47
N LYS A 121 1.99 -3.45 -17.27
CA LYS A 121 1.36 -2.51 -18.20
C LYS A 121 -0.12 -2.79 -18.48
N LEU A 122 -0.77 -3.57 -17.61
CA LEU A 122 -2.19 -3.88 -17.78
C LEU A 122 -3.06 -2.64 -17.68
N VAL A 123 -2.70 -1.72 -16.79
CA VAL A 123 -3.41 -0.44 -16.59
C VAL A 123 -3.33 0.41 -17.85
N GLU A 124 -2.12 0.64 -18.38
CA GLU A 124 -1.88 1.42 -19.58
C GLU A 124 -2.59 0.82 -20.82
N ASN A 125 -2.49 -0.49 -20.98
CA ASN A 125 -3.13 -1.19 -22.09
C ASN A 125 -4.66 -1.10 -22.02
N THR A 126 -5.21 -1.16 -20.80
CA THR A 126 -6.67 -0.99 -20.60
C THR A 126 -7.11 0.41 -20.94
N ILE A 127 -6.40 1.44 -20.46
CA ILE A 127 -6.67 2.85 -20.77
C ILE A 127 -6.61 3.07 -22.29
N GLU A 128 -5.60 2.54 -22.96
CA GLU A 128 -5.47 2.68 -24.42
C GLU A 128 -6.62 1.99 -25.16
N SER A 129 -7.02 0.80 -24.74
CA SER A 129 -8.18 0.10 -25.29
C SER A 129 -9.47 0.91 -25.11
N MET A 130 -9.67 1.53 -23.94
CA MET A 130 -10.83 2.37 -23.66
C MET A 130 -10.83 3.65 -24.50
N LYS A 131 -9.65 4.26 -24.73
CA LYS A 131 -9.50 5.41 -25.65
C LYS A 131 -9.92 5.03 -27.08
N GLN A 132 -9.44 3.90 -27.58
CA GLN A 132 -9.77 3.43 -28.94
C GLN A 132 -11.28 3.15 -29.11
N GLN A 133 -11.96 2.80 -28.03
CA GLN A 133 -13.41 2.60 -28.01
C GLN A 133 -14.20 3.91 -27.81
N GLY A 134 -13.53 5.05 -27.62
CA GLY A 134 -14.18 6.34 -27.36
C GLY A 134 -14.89 6.43 -26.02
N LEU A 135 -14.50 5.59 -25.05
CA LEU A 135 -15.11 5.53 -23.72
C LEU A 135 -14.53 6.55 -22.74
N LEU A 136 -13.40 7.17 -23.07
CA LEU A 136 -12.72 8.13 -22.20
C LEU A 136 -12.86 9.56 -22.72
N TYR A 137 -13.02 10.48 -21.78
CA TYR A 137 -13.05 11.92 -22.05
C TYR A 137 -12.28 12.70 -20.97
N VAL A 138 -11.79 13.88 -21.31
CA VAL A 138 -11.19 14.80 -20.32
C VAL A 138 -12.30 15.66 -19.73
N GLY A 139 -12.36 15.71 -18.41
CA GLY A 139 -13.39 16.48 -17.71
C GLY A 139 -13.02 16.72 -16.26
N THR A 140 -13.86 17.50 -15.58
CA THR A 140 -13.74 17.81 -14.17
C THR A 140 -14.93 17.22 -13.42
N LEU A 141 -14.66 16.48 -12.35
CA LEU A 141 -15.74 15.96 -11.49
C LEU A 141 -16.39 17.12 -10.71
N PRO A 142 -17.67 17.01 -10.38
CA PRO A 142 -18.28 17.96 -9.44
C PRO A 142 -17.66 17.85 -8.06
N LYS A 143 -17.75 18.93 -7.27
CA LYS A 143 -17.28 18.95 -5.89
C LYS A 143 -17.91 17.82 -5.07
N PRO A 144 -17.11 17.01 -4.34
CA PRO A 144 -17.63 15.96 -3.48
C PRO A 144 -18.56 16.51 -2.39
N LEU A 145 -19.55 15.73 -1.98
CA LEU A 145 -20.44 16.11 -0.88
C LEU A 145 -19.65 16.17 0.44
N GLY A 146 -19.73 17.31 1.12
CA GLY A 146 -19.06 17.53 2.41
C GLY A 146 -17.76 18.31 2.36
N GLU A 147 -17.21 18.58 1.17
CA GLU A 147 -16.07 19.49 1.03
C GLU A 147 -16.52 20.96 0.93
N THR A 148 -15.71 21.89 1.47
CA THR A 148 -15.92 23.33 1.32
C THR A 148 -15.42 23.80 -0.04
N GLU A 149 -15.83 25.01 -0.49
CA GLU A 149 -15.33 25.57 -1.74
C GLU A 149 -13.84 25.99 -1.65
N GLU A 150 -13.36 26.23 -0.43
CA GLU A 150 -11.98 26.62 -0.18
C GLU A 150 -11.02 25.42 -0.26
N ASP A 151 -11.52 24.21 0.05
CA ASP A 151 -10.70 22.99 0.09
C ASP A 151 -10.70 22.23 -1.25
N TRP A 152 -11.66 22.54 -2.15
CA TRP A 152 -11.80 21.82 -3.41
C TRP A 152 -11.27 22.64 -4.59
N VAL A 153 -10.32 22.04 -5.32
CA VAL A 153 -9.75 22.61 -6.54
C VAL A 153 -10.21 21.79 -7.75
N PRO A 154 -10.93 22.39 -8.70
CA PRO A 154 -11.31 21.70 -9.94
C PRO A 154 -10.07 21.26 -10.70
N THR A 155 -9.93 19.96 -10.92
CA THR A 155 -8.79 19.40 -11.66
C THR A 155 -9.30 18.63 -12.86
N GLU A 156 -8.79 18.93 -14.03
CA GLU A 156 -9.06 18.13 -15.24
C GLU A 156 -8.44 16.74 -15.10
N GLN A 157 -9.20 15.73 -15.38
CA GLN A 157 -8.79 14.34 -15.32
C GLN A 157 -9.40 13.53 -16.45
N LEU A 158 -8.78 12.39 -16.73
CA LEU A 158 -9.34 11.43 -17.68
C LEU A 158 -10.47 10.67 -16.98
N LEU A 159 -11.67 10.77 -17.55
CA LEU A 159 -12.91 10.20 -17.01
C LEU A 159 -13.48 9.13 -17.94
N PHE A 160 -14.26 8.23 -17.33
CA PHE A 160 -14.99 7.14 -18.00
C PHE A 160 -16.49 7.33 -17.82
#